data_f939e4fc0827eb8bfdc1a58d0934bce8
#
_entry.id   f939e4fc0827eb8bfdc1a58d0934bce8
#
_cell.length_a   1.000
_cell.length_b   1.000
_cell.length_c   1.000
_cell.angle_alpha   90.00
_cell.angle_beta   90.00
_cell.angle_gamma   90.00
#
_symmetry.space_group_name_H-M   'P 1'
#
loop_
_entity.id
_entity.type
_entity.pdbx_description
1 polymer ?
#
loop_
_entity_poly.entity_id
_entity_poly.type
_entity_poly.pdbx_seq_one_letter_code
_entity_poly.pdbx_strand_id
1 'polypeptide(L)'
;CVASDIYTKKPIIFKNGDLGDAVRASMTFPFFFQPIWKDSIPLFDGGIYDNFPVGPMKDAFHPDFIFGSTVSGGNKKPSENPYNQIETMIMQKTDYEVPEEDGMMIKFSFPTVSLLDFQKGKELMDIGYKRTLSMIDSIKQRVPREVPLNEVTERRKAYKENLPPLIFRNIYVTGVSEAQRKYIEAQLHRDINNEFSMEEFKRALSLIHISEPTRLRRIS
;
A
#
# COMPACT_ATOMS: atom_id res chain seq x y z
N CYS A 1 -8.56 -4.46 4.25
CA CYS A 1 -7.10 -4.60 4.41
C CYS A 1 -6.78 -5.73 5.36
N VAL A 2 -5.58 -6.30 5.21
CA VAL A 2 -5.07 -7.36 6.09
C VAL A 2 -3.81 -6.84 6.79
N ALA A 3 -3.70 -7.07 8.08
CA ALA A 3 -2.49 -6.86 8.85
C ALA A 3 -2.12 -8.12 9.62
N SER A 4 -0.96 -8.14 10.25
CA SER A 4 -0.46 -9.29 11.00
C SER A 4 -0.25 -8.93 12.48
N ASP A 5 -0.81 -9.74 13.36
CA ASP A 5 -0.47 -9.78 14.76
C ASP A 5 0.64 -10.80 14.99
N ILE A 6 1.85 -10.31 15.27
CA ILE A 6 3.03 -11.17 15.45
C ILE A 6 3.04 -11.94 16.78
N TYR A 7 2.24 -11.53 17.77
CA TYR A 7 2.15 -12.23 19.04
C TYR A 7 1.24 -13.44 18.97
N THR A 8 0.04 -13.27 18.37
CA THR A 8 -0.87 -14.39 18.18
C THR A 8 -0.58 -15.18 16.90
N LYS A 9 0.31 -14.67 16.03
CA LYS A 9 0.67 -15.25 14.73
C LYS A 9 -0.55 -15.46 13.82
N LYS A 10 -1.43 -14.46 13.77
CA LYS A 10 -2.67 -14.49 12.99
C LYS A 10 -2.82 -13.24 12.14
N PRO A 11 -3.45 -13.37 10.96
CA PRO A 11 -3.88 -12.22 10.20
C PRO A 11 -5.04 -11.50 10.90
N ILE A 12 -5.06 -10.19 10.80
CA ILE A 12 -6.16 -9.33 11.25
C ILE A 12 -6.81 -8.72 10.02
N ILE A 13 -8.11 -8.98 9.86
CA ILE A 13 -8.90 -8.49 8.72
C ILE A 13 -9.63 -7.21 9.12
N PHE A 14 -9.25 -6.10 8.53
CA PHE A 14 -9.95 -4.83 8.68
C PHE A 14 -11.16 -4.78 7.76
N LYS A 15 -12.35 -4.78 8.32
CA LYS A 15 -13.64 -4.64 7.62
C LYS A 15 -14.27 -3.26 7.80
N ASN A 16 -13.87 -2.53 8.84
CA ASN A 16 -14.37 -1.20 9.22
C ASN A 16 -13.29 -0.42 9.96
N GLY A 17 -13.58 0.84 10.32
CA GLY A 17 -12.68 1.73 11.01
C GLY A 17 -11.99 2.72 10.07
N ASP A 18 -10.91 3.35 10.54
CA ASP A 18 -10.14 4.30 9.74
C ASP A 18 -9.38 3.57 8.63
N LEU A 19 -9.61 4.01 7.38
CA LEU A 19 -8.97 3.41 6.20
C LEU A 19 -7.47 3.70 6.17
N GLY A 20 -7.06 4.88 6.63
CA GLY A 20 -5.65 5.28 6.66
C GLY A 20 -4.85 4.38 7.60
N ASP A 21 -5.38 4.13 8.80
CA ASP A 21 -4.77 3.23 9.77
C ASP A 21 -4.73 1.79 9.26
N ALA A 22 -5.81 1.31 8.63
CA ALA A 22 -5.87 -0.03 8.06
C ALA A 22 -4.86 -0.23 6.93
N VAL A 23 -4.75 0.74 6.02
CA VAL A 23 -3.74 0.72 4.94
C VAL A 23 -2.33 0.81 5.52
N ARG A 24 -2.11 1.71 6.48
CA ARG A 24 -0.81 1.89 7.13
C ARG A 24 -0.37 0.62 7.86
N ALA A 25 -1.27 -0.05 8.58
CA ALA A 25 -0.98 -1.34 9.22
C ALA A 25 -0.62 -2.41 8.17
N SER A 26 -1.43 -2.50 7.10
CA SER A 26 -1.26 -3.49 6.02
C SER A 26 0.05 -3.36 5.25
N MET A 27 0.68 -2.19 5.24
CA MET A 27 1.96 -1.94 4.58
C MET A 27 3.14 -1.77 5.54
N THR A 28 2.95 -2.03 6.83
CA THR A 28 4.00 -1.90 7.84
C THR A 28 4.98 -3.05 7.77
N PHE A 29 5.94 -2.97 6.86
CA PHE A 29 6.99 -3.97 6.75
C PHE A 29 7.92 -3.89 7.96
N PRO A 30 8.20 -5.02 8.64
CA PRO A 30 9.09 -5.06 9.80
C PRO A 30 10.45 -4.45 9.51
N PHE A 31 11.02 -3.75 10.48
CA PHE A 31 12.31 -3.05 10.42
C PHE A 31 12.37 -1.78 9.55
N PHE A 32 11.42 -1.57 8.64
CA PHE A 32 11.36 -0.36 7.81
C PHE A 32 10.39 0.68 8.39
N PHE A 33 9.27 0.21 8.97
CA PHE A 33 8.24 1.10 9.49
C PHE A 33 7.92 0.78 10.95
N GLN A 34 7.58 1.82 11.70
CA GLN A 34 7.04 1.65 13.04
C GLN A 34 5.63 1.05 12.96
N PRO A 35 5.30 0.07 13.81
CA PRO A 35 3.99 -0.57 13.81
C PRO A 35 2.88 0.42 14.20
N ILE A 36 1.69 0.15 13.69
CA ILE A 36 0.46 0.76 14.20
C ILE A 36 0.00 -0.05 15.41
N TRP A 37 -0.32 0.65 16.47
CA TRP A 37 -0.84 0.02 17.69
C TRP A 37 -2.37 0.03 17.68
N LYS A 38 -2.98 -1.13 17.83
CA LYS A 38 -4.41 -1.29 18.02
C LYS A 38 -4.66 -2.20 19.22
N ASP A 39 -5.42 -1.70 20.18
CA ASP A 39 -5.73 -2.44 21.43
C ASP A 39 -4.46 -3.01 22.11
N SER A 40 -3.40 -2.21 22.16
CA SER A 40 -2.07 -2.58 22.69
C SER A 40 -1.34 -3.67 21.90
N ILE A 41 -1.78 -4.00 20.70
CA ILE A 41 -1.16 -4.96 19.78
C ILE A 41 -0.46 -4.20 18.66
N PRO A 42 0.85 -4.38 18.44
CA PRO A 42 1.54 -3.82 17.30
C PRO A 42 1.22 -4.63 16.05
N LEU A 43 0.73 -3.94 15.03
CA LEU A 43 0.33 -4.52 13.75
C LEU A 43 1.40 -4.29 12.69
N PHE A 44 1.64 -5.33 11.91
CA PHE A 44 2.59 -5.37 10.82
C PHE A 44 1.92 -5.76 9.51
N ASP A 45 2.70 -5.76 8.43
CA ASP A 45 2.27 -6.10 7.08
C ASP A 45 1.50 -7.44 7.05
N GLY A 46 0.33 -7.41 6.41
CA GLY A 46 -0.53 -8.58 6.30
C GLY A 46 0.12 -9.75 5.56
N GLY A 47 1.05 -9.43 4.65
CA GLY A 47 1.78 -10.42 3.89
C GLY A 47 2.63 -11.39 4.73
N ILE A 48 2.84 -11.11 6.02
CA ILE A 48 3.54 -12.03 6.92
C ILE A 48 2.76 -13.33 7.09
N TYR A 49 1.43 -13.26 7.26
CA TYR A 49 0.59 -14.44 7.52
C TYR A 49 -0.43 -14.73 6.43
N ASP A 50 -0.87 -13.72 5.68
CA ASP A 50 -1.81 -13.88 4.58
C ASP A 50 -1.55 -12.84 3.48
N ASN A 51 -0.64 -13.16 2.60
CA ASN A 51 -0.25 -12.28 1.48
C ASN A 51 -1.17 -12.35 0.27
N PHE A 52 -2.15 -13.28 0.28
CA PHE A 52 -3.12 -13.44 -0.80
C PHE A 52 -4.48 -13.89 -0.24
N PRO A 53 -5.26 -12.99 0.36
CA PRO A 53 -6.40 -13.29 1.22
C PRO A 53 -7.68 -13.65 0.44
N VAL A 54 -7.68 -14.76 -0.30
CA VAL A 54 -8.84 -15.26 -1.06
C VAL A 54 -9.99 -15.63 -0.13
N GLY A 55 -9.68 -16.33 0.98
CA GLY A 55 -10.68 -16.70 1.98
C GLY A 55 -11.40 -15.48 2.56
N PRO A 56 -10.67 -14.53 3.17
CA PRO A 56 -11.24 -13.27 3.66
C PRO A 56 -12.02 -12.48 2.62
N MET A 57 -11.60 -12.52 1.34
CA MET A 57 -12.32 -11.87 0.24
C MET A 57 -13.69 -12.54 0.00
N LYS A 58 -13.73 -13.88 -0.06
CA LYS A 58 -14.97 -14.66 -0.23
C LYS A 58 -15.93 -14.42 0.93
N ASP A 59 -15.43 -14.48 2.16
CA ASP A 59 -16.24 -14.32 3.37
C ASP A 59 -16.81 -12.90 3.55
N ALA A 60 -16.09 -11.88 3.09
CA ALA A 60 -16.49 -10.49 3.29
C ALA A 60 -17.38 -9.95 2.17
N PHE A 61 -17.19 -10.39 0.92
CA PHE A 61 -17.79 -9.77 -0.25
C PHE A 61 -18.66 -10.72 -1.09
N HIS A 62 -18.55 -12.04 -0.89
CA HIS A 62 -19.27 -13.05 -1.68
C HIS A 62 -19.21 -12.76 -3.19
N PRO A 63 -18.01 -12.57 -3.76
CA PRO A 63 -17.87 -12.16 -5.15
C PRO A 63 -18.28 -13.28 -6.10
N ASP A 64 -18.91 -12.93 -7.21
CA ASP A 64 -19.24 -13.87 -8.30
C ASP A 64 -18.00 -14.32 -9.07
N PHE A 65 -16.92 -13.52 -9.01
CA PHE A 65 -15.67 -13.79 -9.70
C PHE A 65 -14.49 -13.11 -9.01
N ILE A 66 -13.42 -13.86 -8.80
CA ILE A 66 -12.17 -13.35 -8.22
C ILE A 66 -11.11 -13.28 -9.32
N PHE A 67 -10.56 -12.08 -9.52
CA PHE A 67 -9.42 -11.87 -10.38
C PHE A 67 -8.17 -11.68 -9.55
N GLY A 68 -7.35 -12.72 -9.47
CA GLY A 68 -6.10 -12.71 -8.72
C GLY A 68 -4.94 -12.19 -9.55
N SER A 69 -4.12 -11.35 -8.96
CA SER A 69 -2.88 -10.84 -9.56
C SER A 69 -1.73 -11.06 -8.60
N THR A 70 -0.73 -11.84 -9.00
CA THR A 70 0.44 -12.06 -8.17
C THR A 70 1.74 -11.73 -8.91
N VAL A 71 2.60 -11.01 -8.22
CA VAL A 71 3.99 -10.73 -8.60
C VAL A 71 4.98 -11.60 -7.79
N SER A 72 4.47 -12.37 -6.85
CA SER A 72 5.19 -13.26 -5.94
C SER A 72 5.15 -14.67 -6.49
N GLY A 73 6.10 -15.08 -7.25
CA GLY A 73 6.02 -16.43 -7.85
C GLY A 73 7.36 -17.00 -8.34
N GLY A 74 8.40 -16.23 -8.25
CA GLY A 74 9.73 -16.73 -8.56
C GLY A 74 10.32 -17.49 -7.37
N ASN A 75 11.00 -18.60 -7.63
CA ASN A 75 11.90 -19.18 -6.64
C ASN A 75 12.87 -18.08 -6.20
N LYS A 76 12.67 -17.53 -5.01
CA LYS A 76 13.63 -16.60 -4.41
C LYS A 76 14.98 -17.35 -4.37
N LYS A 77 15.95 -16.87 -5.12
CA LYS A 77 17.29 -17.41 -5.02
C LYS A 77 17.82 -17.13 -3.62
N PRO A 78 18.60 -18.05 -3.04
CA PRO A 78 19.31 -17.78 -1.80
C PRO A 78 20.00 -16.41 -1.89
N SER A 79 19.80 -15.56 -0.91
CA SER A 79 20.37 -14.21 -0.88
C SER A 79 21.29 -14.08 0.32
N GLU A 80 22.46 -13.49 0.11
CA GLU A 80 23.39 -13.14 1.18
C GLU A 80 22.95 -11.86 1.92
N ASN A 81 21.97 -11.14 1.37
CA ASN A 81 21.44 -9.93 2.01
C ASN A 81 20.64 -10.29 3.26
N PRO A 82 21.04 -9.81 4.45
CA PRO A 82 20.36 -10.13 5.71
C PRO A 82 18.87 -9.78 5.72
N TYR A 83 18.46 -8.71 5.05
CA TYR A 83 17.04 -8.32 4.97
C TYR A 83 16.21 -9.37 4.22
N ASN A 84 16.73 -9.90 3.11
CA ASN A 84 16.05 -10.94 2.35
C ASN A 84 15.98 -12.26 3.15
N GLN A 85 16.98 -12.54 3.97
CA GLN A 85 16.98 -13.70 4.84
C GLN A 85 15.92 -13.56 5.93
N ILE A 86 15.86 -12.41 6.61
CA ILE A 86 14.86 -12.10 7.62
C ILE A 86 13.45 -12.14 7.01
N GLU A 87 13.24 -11.53 5.84
CA GLU A 87 11.97 -11.59 5.13
C GLU A 87 11.54 -13.05 4.90
N THR A 88 12.46 -13.88 4.40
CA THR A 88 12.18 -15.30 4.14
C THR A 88 11.86 -16.08 5.42
N MET A 89 12.45 -15.71 6.56
CA MET A 89 12.20 -16.35 7.86
C MET A 89 10.87 -15.93 8.48
N ILE A 90 10.44 -14.70 8.27
CA ILE A 90 9.24 -14.13 8.91
C ILE A 90 7.99 -14.48 8.09
N MET A 91 8.06 -14.39 6.78
CA MET A 91 6.90 -14.60 5.90
C MET A 91 6.50 -16.07 5.86
N GLN A 92 5.23 -16.33 6.14
CA GLN A 92 4.68 -17.67 5.97
C GLN A 92 4.48 -17.99 4.49
N LYS A 93 4.46 -19.30 4.20
CA LYS A 93 4.12 -19.77 2.85
C LYS A 93 2.66 -19.44 2.56
N THR A 94 2.44 -18.59 1.60
CA THR A 94 1.11 -18.22 1.13
C THR A 94 0.73 -19.06 -0.08
N ASP A 95 -0.53 -19.51 -0.14
CA ASP A 95 -1.10 -20.09 -1.32
C ASP A 95 -1.60 -18.96 -2.24
N TYR A 96 -0.99 -18.83 -3.41
CA TYR A 96 -1.34 -17.83 -4.42
C TYR A 96 -2.25 -18.43 -5.50
N GLU A 97 -3.27 -19.18 -5.10
CA GLU A 97 -4.20 -19.80 -6.03
C GLU A 97 -5.61 -19.23 -5.84
N VAL A 98 -6.30 -19.03 -6.95
CA VAL A 98 -7.75 -18.84 -6.99
C VAL A 98 -8.31 -20.09 -7.64
N PRO A 99 -9.22 -20.83 -6.98
CA PRO A 99 -9.87 -21.98 -7.60
C PRO A 99 -10.51 -21.61 -8.94
N GLU A 100 -10.45 -22.51 -9.91
CA GLU A 100 -10.92 -22.22 -11.27
C GLU A 100 -12.42 -21.88 -11.31
N GLU A 101 -13.20 -22.48 -10.44
CA GLU A 101 -14.61 -22.18 -10.25
C GLU A 101 -14.88 -20.79 -9.68
N ASP A 102 -13.97 -20.25 -8.86
CA ASP A 102 -14.12 -18.94 -8.20
C ASP A 102 -13.55 -17.79 -9.03
N GLY A 103 -12.67 -18.07 -9.99
CA GLY A 103 -12.04 -16.97 -10.71
C GLY A 103 -10.86 -17.35 -11.59
N MET A 104 -9.95 -16.43 -11.76
CA MET A 104 -8.71 -16.65 -12.51
C MET A 104 -7.52 -15.90 -11.93
N MET A 105 -6.32 -16.40 -12.22
CA MET A 105 -5.05 -15.81 -11.79
C MET A 105 -4.25 -15.26 -12.95
N ILE A 106 -3.65 -14.09 -12.75
CA ILE A 106 -2.51 -13.62 -13.54
C ILE A 106 -1.25 -13.73 -12.69
N LYS A 107 -0.30 -14.52 -13.17
CA LYS A 107 1.02 -14.66 -12.56
C LYS A 107 2.03 -13.88 -13.40
N PHE A 108 2.75 -12.97 -12.75
CA PHE A 108 3.80 -12.20 -13.38
C PHE A 108 5.17 -12.72 -12.93
N SER A 109 6.09 -12.80 -13.87
CA SER A 109 7.51 -13.05 -13.59
C SER A 109 8.28 -11.78 -13.97
N PHE A 110 8.83 -11.12 -12.98
CA PHE A 110 9.70 -9.97 -13.20
C PHE A 110 11.17 -10.34 -13.03
N PRO A 111 12.09 -9.62 -13.70
CA PRO A 111 13.49 -9.68 -13.32
C PRO A 111 13.64 -9.25 -11.86
N THR A 112 14.75 -9.61 -11.24
CA THR A 112 15.01 -9.29 -9.83
C THR A 112 14.83 -7.77 -9.59
N VAL A 113 13.83 -7.44 -8.81
CA VAL A 113 13.48 -6.06 -8.42
C VAL A 113 13.60 -5.97 -6.92
N SER A 114 14.33 -4.97 -6.43
CA SER A 114 14.39 -4.68 -5.01
C SER A 114 13.09 -3.98 -4.55
N LEU A 115 12.75 -4.14 -3.28
CA LEU A 115 11.58 -3.51 -2.66
C LEU A 115 11.54 -1.98 -2.85
N LEU A 116 12.69 -1.34 -3.01
CA LEU A 116 12.84 0.11 -3.12
C LEU A 116 13.17 0.60 -4.55
N ASP A 117 13.12 -0.27 -5.55
CA ASP A 117 13.42 0.06 -6.96
C ASP A 117 12.25 0.81 -7.64
N PHE A 118 11.77 1.89 -7.03
CA PHE A 118 10.66 2.71 -7.56
C PHE A 118 10.94 3.27 -8.95
N GLN A 119 12.20 3.43 -9.34
CA GLN A 119 12.59 3.92 -10.66
C GLN A 119 12.18 2.97 -11.80
N LYS A 120 12.04 1.67 -11.51
CA LYS A 120 11.56 0.65 -12.46
C LYS A 120 10.03 0.62 -12.59
N GLY A 121 9.31 1.44 -11.84
CA GLY A 121 7.85 1.40 -11.78
C GLY A 121 7.18 1.47 -13.16
N LYS A 122 7.65 2.36 -14.06
CA LYS A 122 7.11 2.47 -15.41
C LYS A 122 7.32 1.19 -16.24
N GLU A 123 8.51 0.62 -16.20
CA GLU A 123 8.84 -0.64 -16.89
C GLU A 123 7.95 -1.78 -16.39
N LEU A 124 7.79 -1.91 -15.06
CA LEU A 124 6.94 -2.93 -14.45
C LEU A 124 5.47 -2.75 -14.82
N MET A 125 4.98 -1.52 -14.87
CA MET A 125 3.63 -1.21 -15.34
C MET A 125 3.41 -1.63 -16.79
N ASP A 126 4.37 -1.36 -17.68
CA ASP A 126 4.30 -1.72 -19.10
C ASP A 126 4.29 -3.25 -19.28
N ILE A 127 5.10 -3.97 -18.51
CA ILE A 127 5.10 -5.44 -18.51
C ILE A 127 3.74 -5.98 -18.04
N GLY A 128 3.22 -5.46 -16.93
CA GLY A 128 1.94 -5.84 -16.39
C GLY A 128 0.80 -5.59 -17.37
N TYR A 129 0.78 -4.41 -18.00
CA TYR A 129 -0.21 -4.04 -19.01
C TYR A 129 -0.20 -5.00 -20.21
N LYS A 130 0.98 -5.21 -20.82
CA LYS A 130 1.12 -6.11 -21.97
C LYS A 130 0.70 -7.54 -21.64
N ARG A 131 1.10 -8.04 -20.48
CA ARG A 131 0.71 -9.39 -20.04
C ARG A 131 -0.80 -9.51 -19.85
N THR A 132 -1.42 -8.55 -19.20
CA THR A 132 -2.88 -8.54 -19.02
C THR A 132 -3.61 -8.44 -20.36
N LEU A 133 -3.12 -7.58 -21.26
CA LEU A 133 -3.71 -7.41 -22.58
C LEU A 133 -3.63 -8.71 -23.42
N SER A 134 -2.56 -9.50 -23.28
CA SER A 134 -2.44 -10.79 -23.96
C SER A 134 -3.47 -11.84 -23.48
N MET A 135 -4.11 -11.60 -22.33
CA MET A 135 -5.12 -12.47 -21.73
C MET A 135 -6.55 -11.88 -21.85
N ILE A 136 -6.70 -10.74 -22.51
CA ILE A 136 -7.96 -9.97 -22.48
C ILE A 136 -9.16 -10.76 -23.00
N ASP A 137 -8.97 -11.61 -23.99
CA ASP A 137 -10.07 -12.41 -24.56
C ASP A 137 -10.54 -13.47 -23.56
N SER A 138 -9.60 -14.13 -22.87
CA SER A 138 -9.93 -15.07 -21.80
C SER A 138 -10.63 -14.39 -20.62
N ILE A 139 -10.20 -13.16 -20.29
CA ILE A 139 -10.84 -12.37 -19.23
C ILE A 139 -12.27 -12.01 -19.64
N LYS A 140 -12.48 -11.48 -20.85
CA LYS A 140 -13.80 -11.10 -21.34
C LYS A 140 -14.75 -12.29 -21.46
N GLN A 141 -14.23 -13.45 -21.82
CA GLN A 141 -15.01 -14.68 -21.88
C GLN A 141 -15.56 -15.10 -20.51
N ARG A 142 -14.76 -14.90 -19.44
CA ARG A 142 -15.15 -15.25 -18.07
C ARG A 142 -15.91 -14.10 -17.36
N VAL A 143 -15.67 -12.86 -17.73
CA VAL A 143 -16.33 -11.65 -17.19
C VAL A 143 -16.99 -10.89 -18.35
N PRO A 144 -18.14 -11.38 -18.83
CA PRO A 144 -18.81 -10.79 -20.00
C PRO A 144 -19.46 -9.43 -19.72
N ARG A 145 -19.58 -9.04 -18.44
CA ARG A 145 -20.15 -7.75 -18.07
C ARG A 145 -19.26 -6.60 -18.52
N GLU A 146 -19.81 -5.74 -19.32
CA GLU A 146 -19.17 -4.46 -19.70
C GLU A 146 -19.89 -3.29 -19.03
N VAL A 147 -19.11 -2.37 -18.49
CA VAL A 147 -19.63 -1.11 -17.94
C VAL A 147 -19.21 0.01 -18.88
N PRO A 148 -20.15 0.80 -19.41
CA PRO A 148 -19.83 1.91 -20.29
C PRO A 148 -18.88 2.91 -19.62
N LEU A 149 -17.92 3.45 -20.39
CA LEU A 149 -16.90 4.36 -19.86
C LEU A 149 -17.50 5.63 -19.22
N ASN A 150 -18.59 6.14 -19.79
CA ASN A 150 -19.31 7.28 -19.23
C ASN A 150 -19.85 6.99 -17.84
N GLU A 151 -20.44 5.81 -17.61
CA GLU A 151 -20.93 5.41 -16.26
C GLU A 151 -19.78 5.36 -15.24
N VAL A 152 -18.64 4.79 -15.63
CA VAL A 152 -17.45 4.77 -14.76
C VAL A 152 -16.97 6.18 -14.47
N THR A 153 -16.98 7.06 -15.44
CA THR A 153 -16.53 8.45 -15.30
C THR A 153 -17.47 9.24 -14.40
N GLU A 154 -18.77 9.14 -14.59
CA GLU A 154 -19.78 9.79 -13.75
C GLU A 154 -19.72 9.30 -12.30
N ARG A 155 -19.57 8.00 -12.08
CA ARG A 155 -19.41 7.44 -10.74
C ARG A 155 -18.15 7.94 -10.03
N ARG A 156 -17.03 8.04 -10.75
CA ARG A 156 -15.79 8.62 -10.21
C ARG A 156 -15.92 10.11 -9.89
N LYS A 157 -16.63 10.84 -10.73
CA LYS A 157 -16.91 12.27 -10.51
C LYS A 157 -17.76 12.45 -9.28
N ALA A 158 -18.90 11.76 -9.20
CA ALA A 158 -19.80 11.81 -8.04
C ALA A 158 -19.08 11.41 -6.73
N TYR A 159 -18.19 10.40 -6.77
CA TYR A 159 -17.39 10.05 -5.61
C TYR A 159 -16.48 11.20 -5.17
N LYS A 160 -15.78 11.85 -6.10
CA LYS A 160 -14.88 12.97 -5.79
C LYS A 160 -15.63 14.18 -5.24
N GLU A 161 -16.80 14.47 -5.78
CA GLU A 161 -17.65 15.58 -5.34
C GLU A 161 -18.23 15.36 -3.93
N ASN A 162 -18.44 14.11 -3.54
CA ASN A 162 -18.91 13.73 -2.22
C ASN A 162 -17.78 13.53 -1.17
N LEU A 163 -16.51 13.68 -1.57
CA LEU A 163 -15.42 13.63 -0.59
C LEU A 163 -15.51 14.86 0.33
N PRO A 164 -15.39 14.66 1.65
CA PRO A 164 -15.34 15.80 2.57
C PRO A 164 -14.08 16.64 2.25
N PRO A 165 -14.15 17.96 2.38
CA PRO A 165 -13.00 18.82 2.22
C PRO A 165 -11.91 18.44 3.24
N LEU A 166 -10.66 18.38 2.79
CA LEU A 166 -9.51 18.13 3.66
C LEU A 166 -9.20 19.39 4.47
N ILE A 167 -9.87 19.54 5.61
CA ILE A 167 -9.68 20.67 6.53
C ILE A 167 -8.94 20.16 7.77
N PHE A 168 -7.73 20.66 7.97
CA PHE A 168 -6.93 20.36 9.17
C PHE A 168 -6.96 21.57 10.11
N ARG A 169 -7.42 21.37 11.33
CA ARG A 169 -7.45 22.43 12.37
C ARG A 169 -6.13 22.54 13.11
N ASN A 170 -5.46 21.42 13.33
CA ASN A 170 -4.24 21.37 14.11
C ASN A 170 -3.17 20.54 13.38
N ILE A 171 -1.94 20.98 13.48
CA ILE A 171 -0.76 20.26 12.98
C ILE A 171 0.12 19.98 14.19
N TYR A 172 0.43 18.71 14.42
CA TYR A 172 1.33 18.28 15.49
C TYR A 172 2.63 17.76 14.88
N VAL A 173 3.73 18.41 15.22
CA VAL A 173 5.07 17.99 14.79
C VAL A 173 5.77 17.33 15.97
N THR A 174 6.17 16.07 15.82
CA THR A 174 6.85 15.28 16.84
C THR A 174 8.16 14.73 16.33
N GLY A 175 9.08 14.36 17.24
CA GLY A 175 10.35 13.72 16.86
C GLY A 175 11.46 14.68 16.41
N VAL A 176 11.27 15.99 16.58
CA VAL A 176 12.22 17.04 16.20
C VAL A 176 12.50 18.00 17.37
N SER A 177 13.57 18.80 17.29
CA SER A 177 13.85 19.85 18.27
C SER A 177 12.79 20.94 18.23
N GLU A 178 12.69 21.73 19.31
CA GLU A 178 11.70 22.81 19.38
C GLU A 178 11.91 23.88 18.30
N ALA A 179 13.16 24.20 17.97
CA ALA A 179 13.46 25.12 16.89
C ALA A 179 13.02 24.60 15.51
N GLN A 180 13.26 23.32 15.25
CA GLN A 180 12.79 22.65 14.03
C GLN A 180 11.27 22.57 14.00
N ARG A 181 10.62 22.25 15.14
CA ARG A 181 9.17 22.25 15.24
C ARG A 181 8.56 23.60 14.85
N LYS A 182 9.04 24.68 15.45
CA LYS A 182 8.57 26.04 15.13
C LYS A 182 8.78 26.39 13.66
N TYR A 183 9.90 26.00 13.09
CA TYR A 183 10.17 26.22 11.67
C TYR A 183 9.19 25.44 10.78
N ILE A 184 8.97 24.15 11.06
CA ILE A 184 8.04 23.30 10.30
C ILE A 184 6.62 23.82 10.44
N GLU A 185 6.18 24.13 11.66
CA GLU A 185 4.85 24.70 11.93
C GLU A 185 4.64 26.01 11.16
N ALA A 186 5.64 26.89 11.13
CA ALA A 186 5.58 28.14 10.36
C ALA A 186 5.45 27.90 8.85
N GLN A 187 6.11 26.87 8.30
CA GLN A 187 6.01 26.52 6.88
C GLN A 187 4.66 25.88 6.54
N LEU A 188 4.05 25.19 7.50
CA LEU A 188 2.76 24.54 7.35
C LEU A 188 1.60 25.41 7.90
N HIS A 189 1.92 26.58 8.49
CA HIS A 189 0.92 27.46 9.05
C HIS A 189 0.04 28.04 7.95
N ARG A 190 -1.26 27.91 8.16
CA ARG A 190 -2.30 28.37 7.25
C ARG A 190 -3.30 29.24 7.99
N ASP A 191 -3.85 30.19 7.28
CA ASP A 191 -4.95 30.99 7.77
C ASP A 191 -6.15 30.09 8.12
N ILE A 192 -6.90 30.51 9.13
CA ILE A 192 -7.96 29.76 9.83
C ILE A 192 -9.03 29.18 8.90
N ASN A 193 -9.12 29.64 7.66
CA ASN A 193 -10.11 29.19 6.66
C ASN A 193 -9.51 28.38 5.51
N ASN A 194 -8.25 27.95 5.59
CA ASN A 194 -7.62 27.31 4.44
C ASN A 194 -7.91 25.82 4.35
N GLU A 195 -8.49 25.46 3.23
CA GLU A 195 -8.54 24.08 2.77
C GLU A 195 -7.13 23.55 2.54
N PHE A 196 -6.92 22.27 2.83
CA PHE A 196 -5.64 21.62 2.61
C PHE A 196 -5.36 21.47 1.10
N SER A 197 -4.33 22.15 0.63
CA SER A 197 -3.82 21.95 -0.72
C SER A 197 -2.67 20.93 -0.69
N MET A 198 -2.86 19.82 -1.38
CA MET A 198 -1.80 18.81 -1.51
C MET A 198 -0.54 19.37 -2.21
N GLU A 199 -0.68 20.33 -3.11
CA GLU A 199 0.44 20.97 -3.79
C GLU A 199 1.25 21.85 -2.85
N GLU A 200 0.58 22.64 -2.01
CA GLU A 200 1.26 23.46 -1.00
C GLU A 200 1.94 22.59 0.05
N PHE A 201 1.29 21.50 0.47
CA PHE A 201 1.88 20.54 1.38
C PHE A 201 3.15 19.89 0.79
N LYS A 202 3.12 19.45 -0.46
CA LYS A 202 4.31 18.93 -1.16
C LYS A 202 5.41 19.97 -1.26
N ARG A 203 5.06 21.23 -1.52
CA ARG A 203 6.02 22.34 -1.56
C ARG A 203 6.66 22.57 -0.18
N ALA A 204 5.85 22.60 0.87
CA ALA A 204 6.34 22.76 2.25
C ALA A 204 7.25 21.58 2.66
N LEU A 205 6.87 20.33 2.36
CA LEU A 205 7.73 19.16 2.58
C LEU A 205 9.05 19.26 1.80
N SER A 206 9.02 19.70 0.56
CA SER A 206 10.23 19.89 -0.25
C SER A 206 11.18 20.89 0.41
N LEU A 207 10.67 22.00 0.95
CA LEU A 207 11.48 22.99 1.67
C LEU A 207 12.09 22.41 2.96
N ILE A 208 11.36 21.56 3.67
CA ILE A 208 11.86 20.89 4.87
C ILE A 208 13.00 19.92 4.50
N HIS A 209 12.86 19.16 3.42
CA HIS A 209 13.91 18.25 2.94
C HIS A 209 15.15 18.96 2.41
N ILE A 210 15.03 20.14 1.82
CA ILE A 210 16.17 20.93 1.33
C ILE A 210 16.97 21.51 2.49
N SER A 211 16.33 21.84 3.62
CA SER A 211 17.00 22.43 4.78
C SER A 211 17.75 21.42 5.67
N GLU A 212 17.55 20.11 5.47
CA GLU A 212 18.19 19.05 6.28
C GLU A 212 19.28 18.17 5.60
N PRO A 213 19.80 18.42 4.40
CA PRO A 213 20.79 17.51 3.80
C PRO A 213 22.14 17.49 4.52
N THR A 214 22.38 18.38 5.49
CA THR A 214 23.70 18.56 6.12
C THR A 214 23.93 17.72 7.37
N ARG A 215 22.91 17.11 7.97
CA ARG A 215 23.08 16.35 9.23
C ARG A 215 23.29 14.84 9.06
N LEU A 216 22.92 14.25 7.93
CA LEU A 216 23.15 12.82 7.67
C LEU A 216 24.57 12.44 7.21
N ARG A 217 25.47 13.43 7.03
CA ARG A 217 26.87 13.20 6.64
C ARG A 217 27.88 13.19 7.80
N ARG A 218 27.43 13.15 9.05
CA ARG A 218 28.30 13.10 10.23
C ARG A 218 27.98 11.96 11.18
N ILE A 219 27.82 10.75 10.65
CA ILE A 219 27.99 9.52 11.42
C ILE A 219 28.83 8.60 10.53
N SER A 220 30.13 8.78 10.60
CA SER A 220 31.13 7.78 10.24
C SER A 220 31.81 7.36 11.53
#